data_958e819955e45c1d0292a37702b23922
#
_entry.id   958e819955e45c1d0292a37702b23922
#
_cell.length_a   1.000
_cell.length_b   1.000
_cell.length_c   1.000
_cell.angle_alpha   90.00
_cell.angle_beta   90.00
_cell.angle_gamma   90.00
#
_symmetry.space_group_name_H-M   'P 1'
#
loop_
_entity.id
_entity.type
_entity.pdbx_description
1 polymer ?
#
loop_
_entity_poly.entity_id
_entity_poly.type
_entity_poly.pdbx_seq_one_letter_code
_entity_poly.pdbx_strand_id
1 'polypeptide(L)'
;VAVWEYAPVPEAAPGSPGAPEGDTAAAPLVFVHGFRGDHHGLALLADALPEHPIHSIELPGFGASEPFPHAEHTVAHHADAVAAVVTALGLPAAPVLVAHSYGTTVAAELVARDPSRWGRLALLNPIAEPALHASASVSSRVLAAVAEGYYEVAARLPERPARLLLGAPPVVWVTTLAMTRTRDRDVLAYTHDQHRRHFSDFASARMLSEAYRASSTGSVADVAARLSLPVLLVAGREDPLGSMPAQEALAAAIDDAGGTAELHVLDGVGHLLHYERPAACAALIRDWLRRAGR
;
A
#
# COMPACT_ATOMS: atom_id res chain seq x y z
N VAL A 1 -16.88 -0.64 -6.03
CA VAL A 1 -15.57 -0.19 -5.53
C VAL A 1 -15.54 1.32 -5.55
N ALA A 2 -15.22 1.95 -4.43
CA ALA A 2 -15.08 3.40 -4.31
C ALA A 2 -13.71 3.85 -4.83
N VAL A 3 -13.71 5.00 -5.50
CA VAL A 3 -12.48 5.66 -6.00
C VAL A 3 -12.53 7.13 -5.60
N TRP A 4 -11.43 7.60 -5.06
CA TRP A 4 -11.24 9.00 -4.67
C TRP A 4 -10.26 9.64 -5.64
N GLU A 5 -10.70 10.72 -6.29
CA GLU A 5 -9.92 11.39 -7.32
C GLU A 5 -9.32 12.69 -6.77
N TYR A 6 -8.01 12.84 -6.93
CA TYR A 6 -7.27 14.05 -6.63
C TYR A 6 -6.85 14.66 -7.98
N ALA A 7 -7.48 15.79 -8.30
CA ALA A 7 -7.14 16.51 -9.53
C ALA A 7 -5.74 17.14 -9.39
N PRO A 8 -4.93 17.15 -10.45
CA PRO A 8 -3.64 17.81 -10.41
C PRO A 8 -3.82 19.30 -10.18
N VAL A 9 -3.00 19.88 -9.33
CA VAL A 9 -2.92 21.33 -9.15
C VAL A 9 -2.09 21.87 -10.32
N PRO A 10 -2.63 22.75 -11.17
CA PRO A 10 -1.86 23.34 -12.25
C PRO A 10 -0.62 24.03 -11.71
N GLU A 11 0.56 23.71 -12.23
CA GLU A 11 1.75 24.51 -11.98
C GLU A 11 1.47 25.96 -12.43
N ALA A 12 2.00 26.93 -11.69
CA ALA A 12 1.75 28.35 -11.95
C ALA A 12 1.94 28.70 -13.44
N ALA A 13 1.08 29.59 -13.95
CA ALA A 13 0.91 29.94 -15.36
C ALA A 13 2.22 29.95 -16.19
N PRO A 14 2.18 29.52 -17.46
CA PRO A 14 3.35 29.52 -18.34
C PRO A 14 3.95 30.92 -18.43
N GLY A 15 5.20 31.05 -18.01
CA GLY A 15 5.92 32.32 -17.94
C GLY A 15 6.66 32.57 -16.63
N SER A 16 6.50 31.74 -15.60
CA SER A 16 7.35 31.78 -14.42
C SER A 16 8.74 31.21 -14.77
N PRO A 17 9.86 31.87 -14.36
CA PRO A 17 11.20 31.35 -14.63
C PRO A 17 11.39 29.99 -13.96
N GLY A 18 11.47 28.91 -14.75
CA GLY A 18 11.67 27.54 -14.27
C GLY A 18 10.58 26.55 -14.64
N ALA A 19 9.55 26.94 -15.41
CA ALA A 19 8.60 25.98 -15.96
C ALA A 19 9.32 25.03 -16.95
N PRO A 20 9.18 23.69 -16.81
CA PRO A 20 9.74 22.79 -17.80
C PRO A 20 9.03 22.98 -19.15
N GLU A 21 9.80 23.21 -20.21
CA GLU A 21 9.29 23.21 -21.58
C GLU A 21 8.94 21.74 -21.96
N GLY A 22 7.65 21.41 -21.95
CA GLY A 22 7.16 20.13 -22.43
C GLY A 22 5.78 19.84 -21.86
N ASP A 23 4.77 19.91 -22.73
CA ASP A 23 3.36 19.57 -22.44
C ASP A 23 3.16 18.04 -22.34
N THR A 24 3.92 17.38 -21.46
CA THR A 24 3.66 15.98 -21.10
C THR A 24 2.85 15.99 -19.81
N ALA A 25 1.54 15.81 -19.93
CA ALA A 25 0.67 15.58 -18.79
C ALA A 25 1.30 14.52 -17.86
N ALA A 26 1.40 14.85 -16.58
CA ALA A 26 2.00 13.94 -15.61
C ALA A 26 1.24 12.59 -15.62
N ALA A 27 1.97 11.49 -15.55
CA ALA A 27 1.38 10.15 -15.60
C ALA A 27 0.34 9.98 -14.48
N PRO A 28 -0.83 9.38 -14.75
CA PRO A 28 -1.82 9.11 -13.71
C PRO A 28 -1.29 8.10 -12.70
N LEU A 29 -1.48 8.39 -11.42
CA LEU A 29 -1.13 7.50 -10.33
C LEU A 29 -2.39 6.77 -9.83
N VAL A 30 -2.27 5.47 -9.62
CA VAL A 30 -3.32 4.66 -8.99
C VAL A 30 -2.81 4.17 -7.65
N PHE A 31 -3.48 4.61 -6.59
CA PHE A 31 -3.11 4.28 -5.22
C PHE A 31 -3.89 3.08 -4.70
N VAL A 32 -3.17 2.15 -4.05
CA VAL A 32 -3.73 0.94 -3.43
C VAL A 32 -3.27 0.87 -1.97
N HIS A 33 -4.23 1.01 -1.05
CA HIS A 33 -3.95 1.05 0.39
C HIS A 33 -3.61 -0.32 1.00
N GLY A 34 -3.08 -0.32 2.23
CA GLY A 34 -2.77 -1.50 3.01
C GLY A 34 -3.98 -2.14 3.70
N PHE A 35 -3.74 -3.23 4.42
CA PHE A 35 -4.76 -3.90 5.23
C PHE A 35 -5.37 -2.95 6.28
N ARG A 36 -6.69 -2.93 6.40
CA ARG A 36 -7.49 -2.02 7.24
C ARG A 36 -7.29 -0.54 6.91
N GLY A 37 -6.76 -0.21 5.73
CA GLY A 37 -6.69 1.13 5.22
C GLY A 37 -7.87 1.49 4.32
N ASP A 38 -7.90 2.76 3.95
CA ASP A 38 -8.77 3.36 2.95
C ASP A 38 -8.00 4.49 2.24
N HIS A 39 -8.68 5.35 1.49
CA HIS A 39 -8.04 6.49 0.81
C HIS A 39 -7.37 7.47 1.78
N HIS A 40 -7.87 7.64 3.02
CA HIS A 40 -7.29 8.54 4.01
C HIS A 40 -5.86 8.13 4.39
N GLY A 41 -5.57 6.82 4.37
CA GLY A 41 -4.23 6.30 4.66
C GLY A 41 -3.16 6.85 3.74
N LEU A 42 -3.48 7.12 2.49
CA LEU A 42 -2.53 7.64 1.50
C LEU A 42 -2.72 9.13 1.17
N ALA A 43 -3.63 9.83 1.87
CA ALA A 43 -3.95 11.23 1.58
C ALA A 43 -2.74 12.16 1.69
N LEU A 44 -1.90 12.02 2.74
CA LEU A 44 -0.68 12.82 2.88
C LEU A 44 0.31 12.61 1.72
N LEU A 45 0.34 11.40 1.16
CA LEU A 45 1.17 11.12 0.00
C LEU A 45 0.56 11.74 -1.26
N ALA A 46 -0.77 11.71 -1.41
CA ALA A 46 -1.47 12.37 -2.50
C ALA A 46 -1.24 13.90 -2.47
N ASP A 47 -1.39 14.51 -1.29
CA ASP A 47 -1.12 15.93 -1.08
C ASP A 47 0.34 16.33 -1.38
N ALA A 48 1.27 15.39 -1.21
CA ALA A 48 2.69 15.60 -1.50
C ALA A 48 3.06 15.36 -2.98
N LEU A 49 2.11 14.93 -3.83
CA LEU A 49 2.26 14.71 -5.28
C LEU A 49 1.21 15.47 -6.08
N PRO A 50 1.03 16.78 -5.84
CA PRO A 50 -0.07 17.56 -6.41
C PRO A 50 0.01 17.73 -7.94
N GLU A 51 1.15 17.44 -8.54
CA GLU A 51 1.37 17.52 -10.00
C GLU A 51 0.75 16.35 -10.77
N HIS A 52 0.38 15.25 -10.10
CA HIS A 52 -0.18 14.07 -10.74
C HIS A 52 -1.70 13.97 -10.56
N PRO A 53 -2.46 13.53 -11.57
CA PRO A 53 -3.81 13.03 -11.32
C PRO A 53 -3.72 11.71 -10.55
N ILE A 54 -4.41 11.63 -9.39
CA ILE A 54 -4.33 10.46 -8.51
C ILE A 54 -5.71 9.86 -8.34
N HIS A 55 -5.80 8.53 -8.50
CA HIS A 55 -6.99 7.72 -8.27
C HIS A 55 -6.72 6.76 -7.11
N SER A 56 -7.21 7.07 -5.92
CA SER A 56 -7.07 6.22 -4.74
C SER A 56 -8.22 5.23 -4.68
N ILE A 57 -7.93 3.95 -4.83
CA ILE A 57 -8.91 2.86 -4.86
C ILE A 57 -9.05 2.29 -3.45
N GLU A 58 -10.28 2.25 -2.93
CA GLU A 58 -10.59 1.49 -1.73
C GLU A 58 -10.89 0.04 -2.10
N LEU A 59 -10.10 -0.87 -1.56
CA LEU A 59 -10.25 -2.30 -1.83
C LEU A 59 -11.61 -2.81 -1.34
N PRO A 60 -12.26 -3.74 -2.07
CA PRO A 60 -13.52 -4.32 -1.65
C PRO A 60 -13.54 -4.76 -0.18
N GLY A 61 -14.56 -4.30 0.55
CA GLY A 61 -14.73 -4.56 1.97
C GLY A 61 -14.08 -3.55 2.92
N PHE A 62 -13.34 -2.57 2.41
CA PHE A 62 -12.72 -1.50 3.20
C PHE A 62 -13.30 -0.13 2.81
N GLY A 63 -13.30 0.80 3.77
CA GLY A 63 -13.83 2.15 3.58
C GLY A 63 -15.28 2.15 3.06
N ALA A 64 -15.52 2.88 1.99
CA ALA A 64 -16.82 2.96 1.32
C ALA A 64 -17.03 1.86 0.26
N SER A 65 -16.06 0.96 0.05
CA SER A 65 -16.18 -0.13 -0.91
C SER A 65 -16.97 -1.30 -0.36
N GLU A 66 -18.02 -1.69 -1.07
CA GLU A 66 -18.80 -2.89 -0.74
C GLU A 66 -17.91 -4.15 -0.80
N PRO A 67 -18.15 -5.14 0.08
CA PRO A 67 -17.42 -6.41 0.04
C PRO A 67 -17.83 -7.24 -1.18
N PHE A 68 -17.03 -8.24 -1.52
CA PHE A 68 -17.42 -9.21 -2.52
C PHE A 68 -18.67 -9.99 -2.06
N PRO A 69 -19.74 -10.05 -2.87
CA PRO A 69 -20.98 -10.70 -2.44
C PRO A 69 -20.87 -12.23 -2.36
N HIS A 70 -20.01 -12.84 -3.20
CA HIS A 70 -19.91 -14.30 -3.35
C HIS A 70 -18.48 -14.83 -3.43
N ALA A 71 -17.46 -13.96 -3.34
CA ALA A 71 -16.07 -14.35 -3.40
C ALA A 71 -15.36 -14.05 -2.09
N GLU A 72 -14.31 -14.80 -1.77
CA GLU A 72 -13.42 -14.53 -0.65
C GLU A 72 -12.54 -13.31 -0.94
N HIS A 73 -12.11 -12.60 0.11
CA HIS A 73 -11.23 -11.44 0.01
C HIS A 73 -9.76 -11.89 -0.09
N THR A 74 -9.40 -12.43 -1.24
CA THR A 74 -8.04 -12.88 -1.58
C THR A 74 -7.25 -11.80 -2.31
N VAL A 75 -5.92 -11.93 -2.37
CA VAL A 75 -5.06 -11.07 -3.21
C VAL A 75 -5.54 -11.07 -4.66
N ALA A 76 -5.86 -12.26 -5.20
CA ALA A 76 -6.30 -12.42 -6.57
C ALA A 76 -7.60 -11.67 -6.88
N HIS A 77 -8.62 -11.80 -6.01
CA HIS A 77 -9.89 -11.11 -6.22
C HIS A 77 -9.77 -9.60 -6.03
N HIS A 78 -8.95 -9.13 -5.08
CA HIS A 78 -8.66 -7.70 -4.96
C HIS A 78 -7.92 -7.17 -6.20
N ALA A 79 -6.97 -7.91 -6.75
CA ALA A 79 -6.30 -7.54 -8.00
C ALA A 79 -7.29 -7.45 -9.18
N ASP A 80 -8.23 -8.40 -9.30
CA ASP A 80 -9.31 -8.36 -10.30
C ASP A 80 -10.18 -7.10 -10.16
N ALA A 81 -10.52 -6.73 -8.91
CA ALA A 81 -11.31 -5.54 -8.65
C ALA A 81 -10.56 -4.26 -9.04
N VAL A 82 -9.27 -4.15 -8.70
CA VAL A 82 -8.43 -3.00 -9.11
C VAL A 82 -8.31 -2.94 -10.63
N ALA A 83 -8.09 -4.08 -11.31
CA ALA A 83 -8.03 -4.15 -12.78
C ALA A 83 -9.32 -3.64 -13.44
N ALA A 84 -10.48 -4.06 -12.91
CA ALA A 84 -11.78 -3.65 -13.41
C ALA A 84 -12.01 -2.13 -13.23
N VAL A 85 -11.62 -1.58 -12.06
CA VAL A 85 -11.70 -0.14 -11.79
C VAL A 85 -10.83 0.65 -12.77
N VAL A 86 -9.55 0.29 -12.91
CA VAL A 86 -8.62 0.99 -13.80
C VAL A 86 -9.08 0.92 -15.26
N THR A 87 -9.68 -0.22 -15.65
CA THR A 87 -10.29 -0.34 -16.99
C THR A 87 -11.47 0.62 -17.15
N ALA A 88 -12.34 0.72 -16.12
CA ALA A 88 -13.51 1.61 -16.15
C ALA A 88 -13.14 3.10 -16.13
N LEU A 89 -12.01 3.45 -15.50
CA LEU A 89 -11.51 4.83 -15.48
C LEU A 89 -11.05 5.31 -16.87
N GLY A 90 -10.69 4.41 -17.78
CA GLY A 90 -10.31 4.75 -19.15
C GLY A 90 -9.13 5.73 -19.23
N LEU A 91 -8.10 5.53 -18.39
CA LEU A 91 -6.98 6.45 -18.26
C LEU A 91 -6.25 6.65 -19.60
N PRO A 92 -5.81 7.89 -19.93
CA PRO A 92 -5.24 8.23 -21.23
C PRO A 92 -3.85 7.63 -21.48
N ALA A 93 -3.18 7.16 -20.44
CA ALA A 93 -1.86 6.54 -20.49
C ALA A 93 -1.78 5.38 -19.52
N ALA A 94 -0.80 4.50 -19.70
CA ALA A 94 -0.51 3.42 -18.76
C ALA A 94 -0.22 3.99 -17.36
N PRO A 95 -1.04 3.69 -16.35
CA PRO A 95 -0.90 4.29 -15.03
C PRO A 95 0.31 3.72 -14.28
N VAL A 96 0.81 4.53 -13.33
CA VAL A 96 1.76 4.09 -12.32
C VAL A 96 0.98 3.61 -11.10
N LEU A 97 1.20 2.36 -10.70
CA LEU A 97 0.65 1.85 -9.45
C LEU A 97 1.54 2.28 -8.27
N VAL A 98 0.93 2.82 -7.23
CA VAL A 98 1.58 3.16 -5.96
C VAL A 98 0.83 2.44 -4.86
N ALA A 99 1.50 1.51 -4.18
CA ALA A 99 0.84 0.65 -3.21
C ALA A 99 1.58 0.61 -1.88
N HIS A 100 0.85 0.42 -0.78
CA HIS A 100 1.42 0.30 0.56
C HIS A 100 1.04 -1.03 1.21
N SER A 101 2.00 -1.68 1.88
CA SER A 101 1.77 -2.88 2.71
C SER A 101 1.00 -3.97 1.95
N TYR A 102 -0.15 -4.46 2.43
CA TYR A 102 -0.99 -5.43 1.74
C TYR A 102 -1.32 -5.02 0.29
N GLY A 103 -1.56 -3.74 0.05
CA GLY A 103 -1.76 -3.23 -1.31
C GLY A 103 -0.61 -3.55 -2.25
N THR A 104 0.63 -3.74 -1.73
CA THR A 104 1.78 -4.10 -2.56
C THR A 104 1.67 -5.51 -3.14
N THR A 105 1.13 -6.47 -2.38
CA THR A 105 0.88 -7.83 -2.89
C THR A 105 -0.24 -7.81 -3.94
N VAL A 106 -1.28 -7.01 -3.72
CA VAL A 106 -2.38 -6.84 -4.69
C VAL A 106 -1.87 -6.20 -5.98
N ALA A 107 -1.09 -5.11 -5.89
CA ALA A 107 -0.54 -4.42 -7.04
C ALA A 107 0.48 -5.27 -7.81
N ALA A 108 1.34 -6.01 -7.11
CA ALA A 108 2.32 -6.90 -7.72
C ALA A 108 1.63 -8.07 -8.45
N GLU A 109 0.63 -8.71 -7.84
CA GLU A 109 -0.17 -9.75 -8.49
C GLU A 109 -0.87 -9.22 -9.75
N LEU A 110 -1.43 -8.02 -9.69
CA LEU A 110 -2.09 -7.36 -10.81
C LEU A 110 -1.11 -7.11 -11.98
N VAL A 111 0.07 -6.54 -11.69
CA VAL A 111 1.11 -6.28 -12.68
C VAL A 111 1.66 -7.58 -13.27
N ALA A 112 1.91 -8.60 -12.43
CA ALA A 112 2.46 -9.88 -12.87
C ALA A 112 1.57 -10.64 -13.86
N ARG A 113 0.27 -10.35 -13.90
CA ARG A 113 -0.68 -10.95 -14.85
C ARG A 113 -0.56 -10.36 -16.26
N ASP A 114 -0.32 -9.08 -16.36
CA ASP A 114 -0.14 -8.35 -17.61
C ASP A 114 0.73 -7.10 -17.40
N PRO A 115 2.07 -7.24 -17.39
CA PRO A 115 2.98 -6.12 -17.16
C PRO A 115 2.84 -5.00 -18.20
N SER A 116 2.38 -5.33 -19.42
CA SER A 116 2.29 -4.36 -20.52
C SER A 116 1.23 -3.27 -20.32
N ARG A 117 0.27 -3.50 -19.42
CA ARG A 117 -0.80 -2.54 -19.11
C ARG A 117 -0.37 -1.41 -18.17
N TRP A 118 0.78 -1.56 -17.51
CA TRP A 118 1.22 -0.69 -16.44
C TRP A 118 2.49 0.05 -16.82
N GLY A 119 2.54 1.34 -16.51
CA GLY A 119 3.74 2.11 -16.77
C GLY A 119 4.87 1.72 -15.82
N ARG A 120 4.56 1.65 -14.53
CA ARG A 120 5.53 1.41 -13.45
C ARG A 120 4.84 0.96 -12.17
N LEU A 121 5.63 0.45 -11.20
CA LEU A 121 5.15 -0.03 -9.92
C LEU A 121 5.99 0.55 -8.77
N ALA A 122 5.38 1.34 -7.89
CA ALA A 122 6.01 1.84 -6.66
C ALA A 122 5.41 1.13 -5.44
N LEU A 123 6.24 0.47 -4.67
CA LEU A 123 5.87 -0.33 -3.51
C LEU A 123 6.45 0.27 -2.24
N LEU A 124 5.57 0.69 -1.34
CA LEU A 124 5.89 1.32 -0.06
C LEU A 124 5.76 0.28 1.06
N ASN A 125 6.85 -0.02 1.75
CA ASN A 125 6.95 -1.15 2.70
C ASN A 125 6.33 -2.42 2.12
N PRO A 126 6.88 -2.94 1.00
CA PRO A 126 6.35 -4.13 0.38
C PRO A 126 6.42 -5.33 1.31
N ILE A 127 5.40 -6.17 1.27
CA ILE A 127 5.40 -7.47 1.92
C ILE A 127 6.30 -8.39 1.09
N ALA A 128 7.62 -8.32 1.34
CA ALA A 128 8.62 -9.06 0.59
C ALA A 128 8.62 -10.56 0.90
N GLU A 129 8.16 -10.93 2.10
CA GLU A 129 8.02 -12.32 2.55
C GLU A 129 6.76 -12.47 3.43
N PRO A 130 6.12 -13.65 3.49
CA PRO A 130 4.97 -13.87 4.34
C PRO A 130 5.31 -13.65 5.82
N ALA A 131 4.42 -12.97 6.57
CA ALA A 131 4.65 -12.59 7.97
C ALA A 131 4.96 -13.75 8.93
N LEU A 132 4.55 -14.98 8.59
CA LEU A 132 4.77 -16.20 9.38
C LEU A 132 6.04 -16.97 8.98
N HIS A 133 6.81 -16.50 7.98
CA HIS A 133 7.97 -17.24 7.48
C HIS A 133 9.28 -16.96 8.24
N ALA A 134 10.28 -17.81 7.95
CA ALA A 134 11.41 -18.12 8.84
C ALA A 134 12.46 -17.02 9.04
N SER A 135 12.54 -16.00 8.17
CA SER A 135 13.49 -14.89 8.30
C SER A 135 13.01 -13.83 9.28
N ALA A 136 11.70 -13.78 9.56
CA ALA A 136 11.14 -12.92 10.58
C ALA A 136 11.66 -13.30 11.98
N SER A 137 11.90 -12.30 12.82
CA SER A 137 12.28 -12.53 14.22
C SER A 137 11.24 -13.39 14.95
N VAL A 138 11.66 -14.11 16.00
CA VAL A 138 10.71 -14.90 16.81
C VAL A 138 9.57 -14.04 17.33
N SER A 139 9.85 -12.79 17.73
CA SER A 139 8.83 -11.82 18.17
C SER A 139 7.84 -11.46 17.06
N SER A 140 8.30 -11.26 15.82
CA SER A 140 7.41 -10.97 14.68
C SER A 140 6.50 -12.15 14.34
N ARG A 141 7.02 -13.38 14.38
CA ARG A 141 6.22 -14.61 14.18
C ARG A 141 5.17 -14.81 15.28
N VAL A 142 5.54 -14.57 16.53
CA VAL A 142 4.58 -14.65 17.65
C VAL A 142 3.50 -13.59 17.49
N LEU A 143 3.86 -12.36 17.15
CA LEU A 143 2.90 -11.28 16.91
C LEU A 143 1.94 -11.63 15.75
N ALA A 144 2.44 -12.16 14.65
CA ALA A 144 1.62 -12.57 13.50
C ALA A 144 0.66 -13.71 13.88
N ALA A 145 1.12 -14.72 14.62
CA ALA A 145 0.27 -15.83 15.10
C ALA A 145 -0.81 -15.36 16.08
N VAL A 146 -0.46 -14.44 16.99
CA VAL A 146 -1.45 -13.82 17.91
C VAL A 146 -2.49 -13.02 17.12
N ALA A 147 -2.06 -12.25 16.13
CA ALA A 147 -2.97 -11.49 15.27
C ALA A 147 -3.88 -12.42 14.44
N GLU A 148 -3.36 -13.52 13.89
CA GLU A 148 -4.17 -14.52 13.19
C GLU A 148 -5.26 -15.10 14.12
N GLY A 149 -4.89 -15.56 15.31
CA GLY A 149 -5.85 -16.05 16.29
C GLY A 149 -6.89 -15.00 16.68
N TYR A 150 -6.49 -13.75 16.81
CA TYR A 150 -7.38 -12.62 17.11
C TYR A 150 -8.43 -12.41 16.01
N TYR A 151 -8.04 -12.38 14.73
CA TYR A 151 -8.97 -12.23 13.60
C TYR A 151 -9.86 -13.47 13.44
N GLU A 152 -9.33 -14.68 13.64
CA GLU A 152 -10.12 -15.90 13.59
C GLU A 152 -11.19 -15.99 14.69
N VAL A 153 -10.83 -15.60 15.91
CA VAL A 153 -11.81 -15.53 17.01
C VAL A 153 -12.89 -14.51 16.68
N ALA A 154 -12.51 -13.32 16.23
CA ALA A 154 -13.47 -12.29 15.82
C ALA A 154 -14.43 -12.78 14.73
N ALA A 155 -13.93 -13.50 13.72
CA ALA A 155 -14.74 -14.03 12.64
C ALA A 155 -15.79 -15.09 13.07
N ARG A 156 -15.58 -15.73 14.25
CA ARG A 156 -16.53 -16.70 14.83
C ARG A 156 -17.56 -16.08 15.76
N LEU A 157 -17.37 -14.81 16.13
CA LEU A 157 -18.32 -14.08 16.97
C LEU A 157 -19.50 -13.52 16.12
N PRO A 158 -20.67 -13.29 16.73
CA PRO A 158 -21.70 -12.46 16.13
C PRO A 158 -21.14 -11.07 15.76
N GLU A 159 -21.64 -10.47 14.67
CA GLU A 159 -21.05 -9.25 14.09
C GLU A 159 -20.85 -8.10 15.08
N ARG A 160 -21.84 -7.83 15.97
CA ARG A 160 -21.73 -6.74 16.95
C ARG A 160 -20.57 -6.91 17.92
N PRO A 161 -20.43 -8.03 18.67
CA PRO A 161 -19.26 -8.25 19.56
C PRO A 161 -17.95 -8.35 18.76
N ALA A 162 -17.95 -8.91 17.55
CA ALA A 162 -16.77 -8.93 16.70
C ALA A 162 -16.27 -7.51 16.37
N ARG A 163 -17.17 -6.61 15.95
CA ARG A 163 -16.82 -5.21 15.69
C ARG A 163 -16.29 -4.48 16.92
N LEU A 164 -16.90 -4.72 18.09
CA LEU A 164 -16.42 -4.14 19.34
C LEU A 164 -15.01 -4.63 19.68
N LEU A 165 -14.73 -5.90 19.45
CA LEU A 165 -13.40 -6.48 19.66
C LEU A 165 -12.37 -5.89 18.68
N LEU A 166 -12.70 -5.92 17.38
CA LEU A 166 -11.80 -5.48 16.31
C LEU A 166 -11.56 -3.96 16.31
N GLY A 167 -12.54 -3.17 16.72
CA GLY A 167 -12.46 -1.71 16.82
C GLY A 167 -12.06 -1.20 18.23
N ALA A 168 -11.67 -2.09 19.14
CA ALA A 168 -11.38 -1.70 20.51
C ALA A 168 -10.22 -0.68 20.57
N PRO A 169 -10.41 0.51 21.16
CA PRO A 169 -9.40 1.57 21.16
C PRO A 169 -8.02 1.14 21.67
N PRO A 170 -7.88 0.28 22.70
CA PRO A 170 -6.57 -0.20 23.13
C PRO A 170 -5.85 -1.03 22.05
N VAL A 171 -6.59 -1.83 21.26
CA VAL A 171 -6.03 -2.65 20.18
C VAL A 171 -5.52 -1.74 19.06
N VAL A 172 -6.33 -0.76 18.65
CA VAL A 172 -5.97 0.24 17.63
C VAL A 172 -4.71 0.99 18.09
N TRP A 173 -4.68 1.44 19.34
CA TRP A 173 -3.55 2.18 19.90
C TRP A 173 -2.26 1.34 19.92
N VAL A 174 -2.31 0.11 20.43
CA VAL A 174 -1.16 -0.81 20.45
C VAL A 174 -0.66 -1.10 19.04
N THR A 175 -1.57 -1.35 18.10
CA THR A 175 -1.22 -1.58 16.69
C THR A 175 -0.49 -0.37 16.10
N THR A 176 -0.99 0.86 16.33
CA THR A 176 -0.32 2.06 15.87
C THR A 176 1.10 2.17 16.41
N LEU A 177 1.28 2.00 17.73
CA LEU A 177 2.60 2.05 18.36
C LEU A 177 3.56 0.97 17.85
N ALA A 178 3.04 -0.24 17.61
CA ALA A 178 3.87 -1.34 17.11
C ALA A 178 4.37 -1.07 15.68
N MET A 179 3.59 -0.34 14.88
CA MET A 179 3.87 -0.10 13.46
C MET A 179 4.63 1.21 13.19
N THR A 180 4.69 2.14 14.16
CA THR A 180 5.41 3.42 14.03
C THR A 180 6.75 3.39 14.74
N ARG A 181 7.70 4.22 14.27
CA ARG A 181 9.03 4.41 14.90
C ARG A 181 9.33 5.88 15.16
N THR A 182 8.58 6.79 14.57
CA THR A 182 8.76 8.22 14.80
C THR A 182 8.67 8.58 16.28
N ARG A 183 9.48 9.55 16.70
CA ARG A 183 9.41 10.19 18.03
C ARG A 183 8.74 11.56 17.98
N ASP A 184 8.37 12.01 16.80
CA ASP A 184 7.61 13.25 16.60
C ASP A 184 6.20 13.05 17.15
N ARG A 185 5.85 13.91 18.13
CA ARG A 185 4.57 13.82 18.84
C ARG A 185 3.38 14.19 17.95
N ASP A 186 3.58 15.11 17.02
CA ASP A 186 2.52 15.56 16.12
C ASP A 186 2.20 14.49 15.08
N VAL A 187 3.23 13.85 14.53
CA VAL A 187 3.07 12.69 13.63
C VAL A 187 2.39 11.52 14.33
N LEU A 188 2.79 11.21 15.56
CA LEU A 188 2.14 10.16 16.36
C LEU A 188 0.69 10.49 16.66
N ALA A 189 0.38 11.74 17.06
CA ALA A 189 -0.98 12.17 17.34
C ALA A 189 -1.85 12.10 16.10
N TYR A 190 -1.33 12.54 14.95
CA TYR A 190 -2.01 12.46 13.66
C TYR A 190 -2.28 10.98 13.28
N THR A 191 -1.27 10.12 13.35
CA THR A 191 -1.40 8.70 13.01
C THR A 191 -2.44 8.01 13.90
N HIS A 192 -2.42 8.28 15.20
CA HIS A 192 -3.44 7.77 16.14
C HIS A 192 -4.84 8.28 15.81
N ASP A 193 -4.98 9.57 15.46
CA ASP A 193 -6.28 10.12 15.09
C ASP A 193 -6.82 9.47 13.80
N GLN A 194 -5.98 9.28 12.78
CA GLN A 194 -6.35 8.61 11.54
C GLN A 194 -6.77 7.15 11.81
N HIS A 195 -6.00 6.39 12.56
CA HIS A 195 -6.35 5.03 12.90
C HIS A 195 -7.62 4.95 13.75
N ARG A 196 -7.80 5.86 14.71
CA ARG A 196 -9.01 5.92 15.53
C ARG A 196 -10.26 6.17 14.68
N ARG A 197 -10.16 6.96 13.62
CA ARG A 197 -11.29 7.32 12.74
C ARG A 197 -11.56 6.24 11.69
N HIS A 198 -10.54 5.69 11.06
CA HIS A 198 -10.67 4.94 9.80
C HIS A 198 -10.29 3.47 9.89
N PHE A 199 -9.47 3.07 10.88
CA PHE A 199 -9.00 1.67 11.00
C PHE A 199 -10.10 0.63 11.26
N SER A 200 -11.31 1.07 11.57
CA SER A 200 -12.47 0.23 11.82
C SER A 200 -13.54 0.29 10.72
N ASP A 201 -13.23 0.95 9.60
CA ASP A 201 -14.12 1.05 8.45
C ASP A 201 -13.94 -0.17 7.54
N PHE A 202 -14.54 -1.29 7.96
CA PHE A 202 -14.55 -2.56 7.23
C PHE A 202 -15.97 -3.16 7.21
N ALA A 203 -16.29 -3.93 6.16
CA ALA A 203 -17.63 -4.43 5.92
C ALA A 203 -18.10 -5.45 6.97
N SER A 204 -17.26 -6.43 7.33
CA SER A 204 -17.59 -7.44 8.35
C SER A 204 -16.34 -8.07 8.96
N ALA A 205 -16.48 -8.70 10.14
CA ALA A 205 -15.40 -9.43 10.80
C ALA A 205 -14.91 -10.63 9.98
N ARG A 206 -15.82 -11.31 9.27
CA ARG A 206 -15.47 -12.41 8.36
C ARG A 206 -14.59 -11.94 7.21
N MET A 207 -15.03 -10.89 6.51
CA MET A 207 -14.26 -10.27 5.43
C MET A 207 -12.86 -9.87 5.91
N LEU A 208 -12.80 -9.23 7.09
CA LEU A 208 -11.53 -8.78 7.66
C LEU A 208 -10.58 -9.96 7.96
N SER A 209 -11.11 -11.10 8.45
CA SER A 209 -10.32 -12.32 8.66
C SER A 209 -9.81 -12.92 7.35
N GLU A 210 -10.64 -12.95 6.30
CA GLU A 210 -10.24 -13.39 4.95
C GLU A 210 -9.10 -12.51 4.40
N ALA A 211 -9.27 -11.19 4.46
CA ALA A 211 -8.26 -10.24 4.02
C ALA A 211 -6.98 -10.28 4.87
N TYR A 212 -7.08 -10.50 6.20
CA TYR A 212 -5.91 -10.69 7.05
C TYR A 212 -5.12 -11.94 6.62
N ARG A 213 -5.80 -13.05 6.39
CA ARG A 213 -5.14 -14.27 5.90
C ARG A 213 -4.45 -14.03 4.56
N ALA A 214 -5.11 -13.35 3.62
CA ALA A 214 -4.52 -12.97 2.34
C ALA A 214 -3.26 -12.10 2.51
N SER A 215 -3.28 -11.14 3.48
CA SER A 215 -2.15 -10.24 3.74
C SER A 215 -0.98 -10.89 4.47
N SER A 216 -1.23 -11.97 5.25
CA SER A 216 -0.20 -12.64 6.06
C SER A 216 0.44 -13.84 5.38
N THR A 217 -0.21 -14.42 4.36
CA THR A 217 0.26 -15.61 3.66
C THR A 217 0.84 -15.35 2.28
N GLY A 218 0.47 -14.23 1.63
CA GLY A 218 1.00 -13.81 0.34
C GLY A 218 2.18 -12.84 0.46
N SER A 219 3.00 -12.76 -0.57
CA SER A 219 4.12 -11.83 -0.66
C SER A 219 4.33 -11.31 -2.09
N VAL A 220 5.04 -10.20 -2.23
CA VAL A 220 5.48 -9.70 -3.55
C VAL A 220 6.48 -10.67 -4.18
N ALA A 221 7.27 -11.38 -3.37
CA ALA A 221 8.24 -12.36 -3.86
C ALA A 221 7.57 -13.53 -4.64
N ASP A 222 6.32 -13.87 -4.31
CA ASP A 222 5.58 -14.95 -5.01
C ASP A 222 5.40 -14.67 -6.52
N VAL A 223 5.49 -13.40 -6.92
CA VAL A 223 5.30 -12.96 -8.29
C VAL A 223 6.49 -12.18 -8.85
N ALA A 224 7.55 -11.98 -8.09
CA ALA A 224 8.71 -11.17 -8.47
C ALA A 224 9.30 -11.54 -9.84
N ALA A 225 9.38 -12.84 -10.14
CA ALA A 225 9.86 -13.36 -11.43
C ALA A 225 9.01 -12.96 -12.65
N ARG A 226 7.86 -12.31 -12.45
CA ARG A 226 6.97 -11.83 -13.51
C ARG A 226 6.88 -10.30 -13.58
N LEU A 227 7.62 -9.58 -12.73
CA LEU A 227 7.65 -8.12 -12.69
C LEU A 227 8.72 -7.59 -13.65
N SER A 228 8.42 -7.57 -14.95
CA SER A 228 9.35 -7.17 -16.02
C SER A 228 9.31 -5.68 -16.37
N LEU A 229 8.82 -4.82 -15.48
CA LEU A 229 8.77 -3.36 -15.62
C LEU A 229 9.60 -2.67 -14.52
N PRO A 230 9.82 -1.33 -14.62
CA PRO A 230 10.50 -0.61 -13.56
C PRO A 230 9.72 -0.65 -12.24
N VAL A 231 10.39 -1.03 -11.13
CA VAL A 231 9.83 -1.12 -9.79
C VAL A 231 10.63 -0.26 -8.82
N LEU A 232 9.95 0.61 -8.10
CA LEU A 232 10.51 1.35 -6.96
C LEU A 232 10.10 0.64 -5.66
N LEU A 233 11.08 0.29 -4.83
CA LEU A 233 10.87 -0.25 -3.49
C LEU A 233 11.29 0.81 -2.47
N VAL A 234 10.39 1.24 -1.61
CA VAL A 234 10.70 2.14 -0.49
C VAL A 234 10.42 1.41 0.81
N ALA A 235 11.44 1.15 1.60
CA ALA A 235 11.35 0.37 2.83
C ALA A 235 11.76 1.19 4.06
N GLY A 236 10.99 1.10 5.13
CA GLY A 236 11.40 1.56 6.46
C GLY A 236 12.38 0.55 7.07
N ARG A 237 13.55 1.01 7.53
CA ARG A 237 14.56 0.12 8.11
C ARG A 237 14.05 -0.63 9.34
N GLU A 238 13.21 0.00 10.12
CA GLU A 238 12.68 -0.53 11.37
C GLU A 238 11.24 -1.08 11.22
N ASP A 239 10.83 -1.40 10.00
CA ASP A 239 9.54 -2.04 9.74
C ASP A 239 9.45 -3.41 10.44
N PRO A 240 8.50 -3.61 11.37
CA PRO A 240 8.35 -4.88 12.06
C PRO A 240 7.80 -6.01 11.17
N LEU A 241 7.24 -5.68 10.00
CA LEU A 241 6.65 -6.65 9.06
C LEU A 241 7.56 -6.99 7.89
N GLY A 242 8.68 -6.27 7.70
CA GLY A 242 9.62 -6.48 6.61
C GLY A 242 11.06 -6.54 7.12
N SER A 243 11.84 -7.54 6.69
CA SER A 243 13.26 -7.59 6.99
C SER A 243 14.06 -6.98 5.84
N MET A 244 15.19 -6.31 6.15
CA MET A 244 16.05 -5.74 5.10
C MET A 244 16.60 -6.82 4.15
N PRO A 245 17.05 -8.01 4.62
CA PRO A 245 17.47 -9.08 3.73
C PRO A 245 16.36 -9.53 2.76
N ALA A 246 15.09 -9.57 3.20
CA ALA A 246 13.97 -9.89 2.31
C ALA A 246 13.71 -8.80 1.27
N GLN A 247 13.86 -7.52 1.64
CA GLN A 247 13.72 -6.40 0.69
C GLN A 247 14.84 -6.44 -0.38
N GLU A 248 16.07 -6.71 0.02
CA GLU A 248 17.21 -6.86 -0.88
C GLU A 248 17.04 -8.07 -1.81
N ALA A 249 16.58 -9.21 -1.28
CA ALA A 249 16.29 -10.40 -2.07
C ALA A 249 15.15 -10.17 -3.06
N LEU A 250 14.10 -9.42 -2.68
CA LEU A 250 13.02 -9.04 -3.57
C LEU A 250 13.53 -8.18 -4.73
N ALA A 251 14.37 -7.17 -4.45
CA ALA A 251 14.95 -6.33 -5.49
C ALA A 251 15.77 -7.17 -6.48
N ALA A 252 16.64 -8.04 -5.97
CA ALA A 252 17.44 -8.94 -6.80
C ALA A 252 16.57 -9.88 -7.67
N ALA A 253 15.49 -10.44 -7.10
CA ALA A 253 14.59 -11.32 -7.84
C ALA A 253 13.85 -10.62 -8.99
N ILE A 254 13.53 -9.33 -8.82
CA ILE A 254 12.94 -8.50 -9.89
C ILE A 254 13.96 -8.23 -10.99
N ASP A 255 15.21 -7.88 -10.62
CA ASP A 255 16.29 -7.63 -11.59
C ASP A 255 16.64 -8.90 -12.38
N ASP A 256 16.73 -10.05 -11.71
CA ASP A 256 16.99 -11.35 -12.33
C ASP A 256 15.88 -11.76 -13.33
N ALA A 257 14.66 -11.26 -13.11
CA ALA A 257 13.53 -11.49 -14.02
C ALA A 257 13.51 -10.56 -15.26
N GLY A 258 14.48 -9.65 -15.38
CA GLY A 258 14.56 -8.66 -16.45
C GLY A 258 13.75 -7.40 -16.20
N GLY A 259 13.25 -7.21 -14.99
CA GLY A 259 12.75 -5.93 -14.49
C GLY A 259 13.89 -4.97 -14.14
N THR A 260 13.56 -3.87 -13.50
CA THR A 260 14.55 -2.96 -12.91
C THR A 260 14.05 -2.52 -11.55
N ALA A 261 14.70 -2.95 -10.48
CA ALA A 261 14.33 -2.61 -9.12
C ALA A 261 15.23 -1.52 -8.56
N GLU A 262 14.63 -0.49 -7.98
CA GLU A 262 15.32 0.55 -7.21
C GLU A 262 14.88 0.43 -5.75
N LEU A 263 15.76 0.02 -4.85
CA LEU A 263 15.47 -0.07 -3.41
C LEU A 263 16.01 1.17 -2.67
N HIS A 264 15.09 1.88 -2.03
CA HIS A 264 15.41 2.98 -1.12
C HIS A 264 15.00 2.65 0.32
N VAL A 265 15.90 2.87 1.25
CA VAL A 265 15.68 2.58 2.68
C VAL A 265 15.62 3.88 3.47
N LEU A 266 14.57 4.05 4.26
CA LEU A 266 14.37 5.19 5.15
C LEU A 266 14.72 4.79 6.59
N ASP A 267 15.76 5.39 7.14
CA ASP A 267 16.19 5.16 8.53
C ASP A 267 15.24 5.83 9.54
N GLY A 268 15.04 5.21 10.69
CA GLY A 268 14.17 5.72 11.75
C GLY A 268 12.68 5.66 11.40
N VAL A 269 12.30 4.79 10.47
CA VAL A 269 10.94 4.66 9.94
C VAL A 269 10.43 3.24 10.07
N GLY A 270 9.20 3.10 10.55
CA GLY A 270 8.51 1.83 10.70
C GLY A 270 7.64 1.46 9.49
N HIS A 271 6.56 0.70 9.78
CA HIS A 271 5.65 0.23 8.74
C HIS A 271 4.79 1.33 8.12
N LEU A 272 4.50 2.38 8.88
CA LEU A 272 3.60 3.47 8.46
C LEU A 272 4.37 4.64 7.82
N LEU A 273 5.29 4.35 6.92
CA LEU A 273 6.18 5.33 6.29
C LEU A 273 5.41 6.46 5.59
N HIS A 274 4.22 6.20 5.07
CA HIS A 274 3.33 7.17 4.42
C HIS A 274 2.77 8.21 5.41
N TYR A 275 2.76 7.93 6.70
CA TYR A 275 2.49 8.90 7.77
C TYR A 275 3.78 9.49 8.36
N GLU A 276 4.81 8.65 8.55
CA GLU A 276 6.04 9.07 9.21
C GLU A 276 6.91 9.99 8.35
N ARG A 277 6.93 9.75 7.03
CA ARG A 277 7.79 10.46 6.06
C ARG A 277 7.10 10.66 4.69
N PRO A 278 5.87 11.21 4.62
CA PRO A 278 5.14 11.35 3.36
C PRO A 278 5.91 12.15 2.30
N ALA A 279 6.54 13.26 2.70
CA ALA A 279 7.32 14.09 1.79
C ALA A 279 8.56 13.37 1.22
N ALA A 280 9.23 12.53 2.02
CA ALA A 280 10.37 11.74 1.55
C ALA A 280 9.91 10.66 0.56
N CYS A 281 8.81 9.97 0.84
CA CYS A 281 8.21 9.00 -0.08
C CYS A 281 7.82 9.66 -1.41
N ALA A 282 7.15 10.81 -1.35
CA ALA A 282 6.76 11.56 -2.54
C ALA A 282 7.98 12.03 -3.35
N ALA A 283 9.05 12.52 -2.69
CA ALA A 283 10.27 12.92 -3.36
C ALA A 283 10.92 11.74 -4.11
N LEU A 284 11.01 10.57 -3.49
CA LEU A 284 11.54 9.35 -4.12
C LEU A 284 10.71 8.94 -5.34
N ILE A 285 9.37 8.93 -5.22
CA ILE A 285 8.47 8.61 -6.33
C ILE A 285 8.66 9.61 -7.47
N ARG A 286 8.64 10.92 -7.16
CA ARG A 286 8.81 12.00 -8.14
C ARG A 286 10.13 11.89 -8.89
N ASP A 287 11.23 11.71 -8.17
CA ASP A 287 12.56 11.62 -8.77
C ASP A 287 12.71 10.36 -9.63
N TRP A 288 12.14 9.25 -9.19
CA TRP A 288 12.12 8.01 -9.96
C TRP A 288 11.28 8.14 -11.25
N LEU A 289 10.12 8.79 -11.18
CA LEU A 289 9.30 9.04 -12.36
C LEU A 289 10.00 9.94 -13.39
N ARG A 290 10.72 10.97 -12.94
CA ARG A 290 11.47 11.88 -13.83
C ARG A 290 12.64 11.20 -14.55
N ARG A 291 13.35 10.27 -13.90
CA ARG A 291 14.52 9.59 -14.50
C ARG A 291 14.19 8.75 -15.70
N ALA A 292 13.02 8.30 -15.85
CA ALA A 292 12.59 7.43 -16.93
C ALA A 292 11.93 8.15 -18.11
N GLY A 293 11.71 9.44 -18.00
CA GLY A 293 11.34 10.31 -19.12
C GLY A 293 12.54 10.77 -19.95
N ARG A 294 13.74 10.31 -19.56
CA ARG A 294 14.98 10.57 -20.31
C ARG A 294 15.48 9.29 -20.96
#